data_276827746bdcf0e569c9c6f6a49d8e9e
#
_entry.id   276827746bdcf0e569c9c6f6a49d8e9e
#
_cell.length_a   1.000
_cell.length_b   1.000
_cell.length_c   1.000
_cell.angle_alpha   90.00
_cell.angle_beta   90.00
_cell.angle_gamma   90.00
#
_symmetry.space_group_name_H-M   'P 1'
#
loop_
_entity.id
_entity.type
_entity.pdbx_description
1 polymer ?
#
loop_
_entity_poly.entity_id
_entity_poly.type
_entity_poly.pdbx_seq_one_letter_code
_entity_poly.pdbx_strand_id
1 'polypeptide(L)'
;MKRILLIIEHLGAGGAERQICGLASMLTNVGYPCRLITYIDDQFYEPFLRQNNVDYEFLPELANKKNRVWRMAKYVRKYNPDVVISYLTPVNKAVCLAKLLFRAKLVVSERNNNTCITTDDKIKFNLYRLADSIVPNSNSQGKFISTNFPFLSEKIFPIINFVDVNRFTPASEHVENETLRIITVARYTEQKNTLAYLKAIRKVKDLGLNVHFDWYGDKNDNPSYYAEVEKEYQRLEIADYLILHEANRKIEEEYRKSDVFCLPSLYEGYPNVVAEAMACELPIICSNVYENPYIVEEGVNGFLFDPESIDDMVNAIQKIVSLTNEERRRMGTLNRQLCLKRNTEEE
;
A
#
# COMPACT_ATOMS: atom_id res chain seq x y z
N MET A 1 8.96 23.01 19.04
CA MET A 1 8.81 21.96 18.02
C MET A 1 8.51 22.60 16.68
N LYS A 2 8.87 21.94 15.56
CA LYS A 2 8.56 22.43 14.19
C LYS A 2 7.07 22.29 13.90
N ARG A 3 6.48 23.29 13.25
CA ARG A 3 5.11 23.26 12.75
C ARG A 3 5.05 22.57 11.41
N ILE A 4 4.16 21.59 11.26
CA ILE A 4 4.08 20.73 10.09
C ILE A 4 2.73 20.94 9.39
N LEU A 5 2.75 21.04 8.06
CA LEU A 5 1.57 21.08 7.23
C LEU A 5 1.58 19.86 6.30
N LEU A 6 0.57 19.01 6.42
CA LEU A 6 0.34 17.85 5.54
C LEU A 6 -0.70 18.22 4.49
N ILE A 7 -0.48 17.82 3.24
CA ILE A 7 -1.39 18.14 2.13
C ILE A 7 -1.64 16.89 1.28
N ILE A 8 -2.91 16.55 1.11
CA ILE A 8 -3.36 15.51 0.18
C ILE A 8 -4.63 15.98 -0.54
N GLU A 9 -5.01 15.33 -1.61
CA GLU A 9 -6.15 15.71 -2.44
C GLU A 9 -7.49 15.51 -1.73
N HIS A 10 -7.69 14.32 -1.15
CA HIS A 10 -8.91 13.88 -0.45
C HIS A 10 -8.58 12.88 0.67
N LEU A 11 -9.60 12.41 1.39
CA LEU A 11 -9.50 11.39 2.45
C LEU A 11 -10.22 10.08 2.08
N GLY A 12 -10.20 9.69 0.81
CA GLY A 12 -10.81 8.43 0.34
C GLY A 12 -10.17 7.17 0.92
N ALA A 13 -10.76 6.01 0.64
CA ALA A 13 -10.34 4.71 1.17
C ALA A 13 -9.02 4.16 0.57
N GLY A 14 -8.09 5.03 0.18
CA GLY A 14 -6.83 4.68 -0.45
C GLY A 14 -5.68 4.42 0.53
N GLY A 15 -4.62 3.78 0.01
CA GLY A 15 -3.42 3.49 0.80
C GLY A 15 -2.59 4.74 1.13
N ALA A 16 -2.52 5.72 0.22
CA ALA A 16 -1.80 6.97 0.46
C ALA A 16 -2.51 7.83 1.51
N GLU A 17 -3.85 7.87 1.46
CA GLU A 17 -4.72 8.55 2.41
C GLU A 17 -4.57 7.95 3.80
N ARG A 18 -4.56 6.63 3.92
CA ARG A 18 -4.30 5.93 5.18
C ARG A 18 -2.93 6.32 5.76
N GLN A 19 -1.90 6.34 4.93
CA GLN A 19 -0.54 6.66 5.37
C GLN A 19 -0.40 8.11 5.84
N ILE A 20 -0.99 9.09 5.15
CA ILE A 20 -0.89 10.48 5.58
C ILE A 20 -1.74 10.75 6.84
N CYS A 21 -2.90 10.11 6.98
CA CYS A 21 -3.73 10.20 8.17
C CYS A 21 -3.03 9.60 9.39
N GLY A 22 -2.39 8.45 9.23
CA GLY A 22 -1.56 7.84 10.28
C GLY A 22 -0.38 8.72 10.66
N LEU A 23 0.37 9.24 9.67
CA LEU A 23 1.46 10.19 9.93
C LEU A 23 0.98 11.44 10.70
N ALA A 24 -0.20 11.97 10.35
CA ALA A 24 -0.79 13.10 11.07
C ALA A 24 -1.10 12.75 12.52
N SER A 25 -1.66 11.55 12.77
CA SER A 25 -1.92 11.04 14.12
C SER A 25 -0.63 10.86 14.92
N MET A 26 0.40 10.21 14.35
CA MET A 26 1.71 10.02 14.99
C MET A 26 2.34 11.34 15.37
N LEU A 27 2.40 12.31 14.45
CA LEU A 27 2.96 13.63 14.70
C LEU A 27 2.20 14.37 15.81
N THR A 28 0.88 14.25 15.84
CA THR A 28 0.04 14.84 16.89
C THR A 28 0.33 14.21 18.25
N ASN A 29 0.42 12.87 18.31
CA ASN A 29 0.67 12.11 19.54
C ASN A 29 2.04 12.42 20.17
N VAL A 30 3.08 12.63 19.33
CA VAL A 30 4.41 13.06 19.82
C VAL A 30 4.52 14.58 20.03
N GLY A 31 3.41 15.32 19.89
CA GLY A 31 3.28 16.72 20.25
C GLY A 31 3.74 17.74 19.20
N TYR A 32 3.97 17.34 17.94
CA TYR A 32 4.22 18.31 16.88
C TYR A 32 2.95 19.09 16.53
N PRO A 33 3.00 20.44 16.42
CA PRO A 33 1.92 21.21 15.83
C PRO A 33 1.75 20.82 14.36
N CYS A 34 0.77 19.94 14.09
CA CYS A 34 0.54 19.36 12.78
C CYS A 34 -0.88 19.66 12.31
N ARG A 35 -1.03 20.10 11.05
CA ARG A 35 -2.33 20.26 10.39
C ARG A 35 -2.34 19.45 9.08
N LEU A 36 -3.44 18.73 8.86
CA LEU A 36 -3.73 18.07 7.57
C LEU A 36 -4.77 18.89 6.81
N ILE A 37 -4.53 19.15 5.52
CA ILE A 37 -5.50 19.80 4.65
C ILE A 37 -5.82 18.97 3.43
N THR A 38 -7.10 19.04 2.99
CA THR A 38 -7.58 18.47 1.74
C THR A 38 -8.43 19.47 0.98
N TYR A 39 -8.80 19.16 -0.29
CA TYR A 39 -9.59 20.09 -1.11
C TYR A 39 -10.59 19.40 -2.06
N ILE A 40 -10.65 18.09 -2.10
CA ILE A 40 -11.71 17.31 -2.76
C ILE A 40 -12.53 16.64 -1.66
N ASP A 41 -13.85 16.69 -1.80
CA ASP A 41 -14.80 16.17 -0.81
C ASP A 41 -14.88 14.64 -0.91
N ASP A 42 -14.10 13.98 -0.08
CA ASP A 42 -14.16 12.55 0.23
C ASP A 42 -13.62 12.38 1.65
N GLN A 43 -14.46 11.92 2.56
CA GLN A 43 -14.24 12.03 4.00
C GLN A 43 -14.11 10.66 4.70
N PHE A 44 -13.74 9.61 3.98
CA PHE A 44 -13.65 8.25 4.55
C PHE A 44 -12.79 8.19 5.83
N TYR A 45 -11.65 8.89 5.87
CA TYR A 45 -10.73 8.93 7.03
C TYR A 45 -11.01 10.10 8.00
N GLU A 46 -12.00 10.96 7.78
CA GLU A 46 -12.29 12.06 8.72
C GLU A 46 -12.63 11.57 10.15
N PRO A 47 -13.45 10.50 10.35
CA PRO A 47 -13.70 9.96 11.69
C PRO A 47 -12.42 9.52 12.43
N PHE A 48 -11.45 8.93 11.70
CA PHE A 48 -10.15 8.55 12.24
C PHE A 48 -9.35 9.78 12.71
N LEU A 49 -9.31 10.84 11.92
CA LEU A 49 -8.62 12.08 12.27
C LEU A 49 -9.22 12.72 13.51
N ARG A 50 -10.56 12.78 13.61
CA ARG A 50 -11.28 13.30 14.78
C ARG A 50 -11.01 12.49 16.04
N GLN A 51 -11.04 11.16 15.95
CA GLN A 51 -10.76 10.26 17.07
C GLN A 51 -9.32 10.44 17.60
N ASN A 52 -8.36 10.77 16.74
CA ASN A 52 -6.96 10.97 17.07
C ASN A 52 -6.60 12.44 17.33
N ASN A 53 -7.58 13.33 17.46
CA ASN A 53 -7.40 14.77 17.72
C ASN A 53 -6.47 15.48 16.71
N VAL A 54 -6.46 15.03 15.45
CA VAL A 54 -5.68 15.67 14.40
C VAL A 54 -6.35 16.97 13.97
N ASP A 55 -5.58 18.06 13.90
CA ASP A 55 -6.04 19.35 13.33
C ASP A 55 -6.22 19.18 11.80
N TYR A 56 -7.48 19.15 11.36
CA TYR A 56 -7.86 18.92 9.98
C TYR A 56 -8.68 20.08 9.42
N GLU A 57 -8.40 20.49 8.18
CA GLU A 57 -9.14 21.56 7.49
C GLU A 57 -9.42 21.19 6.04
N PHE A 58 -10.68 21.30 5.63
CA PHE A 58 -11.12 21.12 4.25
C PHE A 58 -11.15 22.47 3.52
N LEU A 59 -10.46 22.59 2.38
CA LEU A 59 -10.24 23.82 1.62
C LEU A 59 -10.72 23.69 0.16
N PRO A 60 -12.04 23.68 -0.10
CA PRO A 60 -12.59 23.42 -1.44
C PRO A 60 -12.13 24.44 -2.50
N GLU A 61 -11.70 25.63 -2.09
CA GLU A 61 -11.17 26.64 -3.01
C GLU A 61 -9.85 26.22 -3.68
N LEU A 62 -9.12 25.24 -3.12
CA LEU A 62 -7.93 24.65 -3.74
C LEU A 62 -8.27 23.66 -4.86
N ALA A 63 -9.52 23.23 -5.01
CA ALA A 63 -9.96 22.36 -6.11
C ALA A 63 -9.85 23.05 -7.48
N ASN A 64 -9.99 24.39 -7.52
CA ASN A 64 -9.86 25.16 -8.74
C ASN A 64 -8.41 25.20 -9.26
N LYS A 65 -8.13 24.43 -10.31
CA LYS A 65 -6.79 24.26 -10.90
C LYS A 65 -6.15 25.59 -11.36
N LYS A 66 -6.93 26.56 -11.84
CA LYS A 66 -6.41 27.84 -12.37
C LYS A 66 -5.68 28.67 -11.31
N ASN A 67 -6.17 28.65 -10.06
CA ASN A 67 -5.63 29.47 -8.97
C ASN A 67 -5.01 28.65 -7.84
N ARG A 68 -4.95 27.32 -7.98
CA ARG A 68 -4.48 26.40 -6.93
C ARG A 68 -3.11 26.76 -6.39
N VAL A 69 -2.13 26.94 -7.27
CA VAL A 69 -0.74 27.25 -6.90
C VAL A 69 -0.67 28.52 -6.05
N TRP A 70 -1.31 29.61 -6.47
CA TRP A 70 -1.31 30.87 -5.75
C TRP A 70 -2.03 30.78 -4.39
N ARG A 71 -3.23 30.16 -4.38
CA ARG A 71 -4.01 29.96 -3.13
C ARG A 71 -3.25 29.07 -2.14
N MET A 72 -2.62 28.00 -2.62
CA MET A 72 -1.79 27.12 -1.82
C MET A 72 -0.61 27.88 -1.19
N ALA A 73 0.12 28.68 -1.99
CA ALA A 73 1.18 29.52 -1.48
C ALA A 73 0.70 30.55 -0.44
N LYS A 74 -0.47 31.16 -0.68
CA LYS A 74 -1.09 32.09 0.28
C LYS A 74 -1.45 31.39 1.59
N TYR A 75 -2.04 30.18 1.51
CA TYR A 75 -2.37 29.38 2.69
C TYR A 75 -1.12 28.99 3.49
N VAL A 76 -0.10 28.44 2.81
CA VAL A 76 1.17 28.05 3.45
C VAL A 76 1.80 29.26 4.16
N ARG A 77 1.85 30.44 3.52
CA ARG A 77 2.37 31.66 4.17
C ARG A 77 1.55 32.08 5.38
N LYS A 78 0.21 31.97 5.33
CA LYS A 78 -0.69 32.33 6.45
C LYS A 78 -0.51 31.36 7.62
N TYR A 79 -0.45 30.04 7.36
CA TYR A 79 -0.25 29.03 8.39
C TYR A 79 1.16 29.04 8.94
N ASN A 80 2.13 29.49 8.14
CA ASN A 80 3.55 29.63 8.47
C ASN A 80 4.18 28.36 9.08
N PRO A 81 4.16 27.22 8.33
CA PRO A 81 4.79 25.99 8.78
C PRO A 81 6.31 26.05 8.60
N ASP A 82 7.04 25.23 9.37
CA ASP A 82 8.47 24.98 9.13
C ASP A 82 8.66 23.97 8.00
N VAL A 83 7.73 22.97 7.90
CA VAL A 83 7.78 21.88 6.93
C VAL A 83 6.40 21.69 6.29
N VAL A 84 6.38 21.54 4.99
CA VAL A 84 5.24 21.11 4.20
C VAL A 84 5.53 19.72 3.66
N ILE A 85 4.62 18.76 3.88
CA ILE A 85 4.69 17.40 3.33
C ILE A 85 3.48 17.18 2.44
N SER A 86 3.71 16.81 1.19
CA SER A 86 2.63 16.61 0.22
C SER A 86 2.62 15.19 -0.33
N TYR A 87 1.40 14.66 -0.50
CA TYR A 87 1.16 13.31 -1.04
C TYR A 87 0.38 13.39 -2.34
N LEU A 88 0.64 12.45 -3.25
CA LEU A 88 0.05 12.28 -4.56
C LEU A 88 0.52 13.30 -5.61
N THR A 89 0.67 12.81 -6.84
CA THR A 89 1.25 13.57 -7.97
C THR A 89 0.57 14.92 -8.25
N PRO A 90 -0.78 15.05 -8.24
CA PRO A 90 -1.40 16.35 -8.52
C PRO A 90 -1.08 17.42 -7.48
N VAL A 91 -1.03 17.01 -6.19
CA VAL A 91 -0.66 17.88 -5.07
C VAL A 91 0.82 18.24 -5.15
N ASN A 92 1.68 17.23 -5.32
CA ASN A 92 3.13 17.39 -5.38
C ASN A 92 3.53 18.41 -6.46
N LYS A 93 2.97 18.29 -7.67
CA LYS A 93 3.20 19.27 -8.76
C LYS A 93 2.79 20.69 -8.37
N ALA A 94 1.60 20.85 -7.79
CA ALA A 94 1.08 22.17 -7.41
C ALA A 94 1.90 22.81 -6.29
N VAL A 95 2.28 22.03 -5.27
CA VAL A 95 3.09 22.51 -4.14
C VAL A 95 4.52 22.83 -4.57
N CYS A 96 5.13 22.05 -5.46
CA CYS A 96 6.44 22.38 -6.04
C CYS A 96 6.44 23.75 -6.71
N LEU A 97 5.42 24.04 -7.54
CA LEU A 97 5.28 25.39 -8.14
C LEU A 97 5.04 26.46 -7.09
N ALA A 98 4.21 26.18 -6.07
CA ALA A 98 3.92 27.11 -4.99
C ALA A 98 5.16 27.40 -4.11
N LYS A 99 6.13 26.47 -4.03
CA LYS A 99 7.37 26.59 -3.26
C LYS A 99 8.18 27.84 -3.61
N LEU A 100 8.08 28.31 -4.84
CA LEU A 100 8.72 29.56 -5.26
C LEU A 100 8.18 30.80 -4.50
N LEU A 101 7.04 30.65 -3.83
CA LEU A 101 6.34 31.75 -3.13
C LEU A 101 6.34 31.60 -1.59
N PHE A 102 6.95 30.54 -1.03
CA PHE A 102 7.06 30.37 0.42
C PHE A 102 8.43 29.81 0.85
N ARG A 103 8.78 29.91 2.15
CA ARG A 103 10.12 29.55 2.66
C ARG A 103 10.19 28.19 3.36
N ALA A 104 9.03 27.64 3.82
CA ALA A 104 9.00 26.35 4.52
C ALA A 104 9.74 25.26 3.73
N LYS A 105 10.35 24.30 4.42
CA LYS A 105 10.92 23.11 3.76
C LYS A 105 9.81 22.32 3.09
N LEU A 106 10.05 21.82 1.89
CA LEU A 106 9.09 21.02 1.13
C LEU A 106 9.56 19.58 0.99
N VAL A 107 8.77 18.65 1.49
CA VAL A 107 8.92 17.21 1.30
C VAL A 107 7.81 16.73 0.38
N VAL A 108 8.16 16.14 -0.76
CA VAL A 108 7.18 15.50 -1.66
C VAL A 108 7.24 14.00 -1.48
N SER A 109 6.09 13.38 -1.18
CA SER A 109 5.99 11.94 -1.05
C SER A 109 5.46 11.32 -2.34
N GLU A 110 6.23 10.38 -2.92
CA GLU A 110 5.87 9.65 -4.12
C GLU A 110 5.27 8.29 -3.71
N ARG A 111 4.00 8.10 -4.04
CA ARG A 111 3.20 6.94 -3.61
C ARG A 111 2.84 5.98 -4.74
N ASN A 112 3.23 6.34 -5.96
CA ASN A 112 3.00 5.53 -7.15
C ASN A 112 4.32 4.90 -7.61
N ASN A 113 4.24 3.70 -8.13
CA ASN A 113 5.38 3.06 -8.79
C ASN A 113 5.36 3.40 -10.29
N ASN A 114 6.52 3.76 -10.81
CA ASN A 114 6.71 4.01 -12.22
C ASN A 114 7.36 2.79 -12.88
N THR A 115 6.72 2.25 -13.91
CA THR A 115 7.24 1.13 -14.71
C THR A 115 7.98 1.61 -15.94
N CYS A 116 7.62 2.79 -16.45
CA CYS A 116 8.22 3.45 -17.59
C CYS A 116 8.22 4.97 -17.40
N ILE A 117 9.00 5.68 -18.20
CA ILE A 117 9.07 7.14 -18.16
C ILE A 117 8.09 7.73 -19.16
N THR A 118 7.04 8.35 -18.67
CA THR A 118 6.10 9.12 -19.47
C THR A 118 6.52 10.59 -19.61
N THR A 119 5.87 11.33 -20.52
CA THR A 119 6.05 12.79 -20.61
C THR A 119 5.63 13.49 -19.32
N ASP A 120 4.57 12.98 -18.66
CA ASP A 120 4.10 13.49 -17.37
C ASP A 120 5.12 13.27 -16.25
N ASP A 121 5.81 12.13 -16.25
CA ASP A 121 6.90 11.86 -15.29
C ASP A 121 8.09 12.80 -15.50
N LYS A 122 8.45 13.09 -16.73
CA LYS A 122 9.49 14.09 -17.01
C LYS A 122 9.14 15.45 -16.45
N ILE A 123 7.90 15.91 -16.60
CA ILE A 123 7.42 17.17 -16.03
C ILE A 123 7.44 17.10 -14.50
N LYS A 124 6.86 16.03 -13.91
CA LYS A 124 6.78 15.79 -12.47
C LYS A 124 8.16 15.85 -11.82
N PHE A 125 9.10 15.04 -12.28
CA PHE A 125 10.42 14.95 -11.67
C PHE A 125 11.28 16.19 -11.92
N ASN A 126 11.07 16.93 -13.02
CA ASN A 126 11.68 18.26 -13.16
C ASN A 126 11.14 19.28 -12.15
N LEU A 127 9.84 19.23 -11.84
CA LEU A 127 9.27 20.08 -10.77
C LEU A 127 9.80 19.71 -9.37
N TYR A 128 10.10 18.44 -9.11
CA TYR A 128 10.66 17.98 -7.84
C TYR A 128 12.04 18.54 -7.52
N ARG A 129 12.72 19.18 -8.49
CA ARG A 129 13.93 20.00 -8.21
C ARG A 129 13.65 21.11 -7.20
N LEU A 130 12.40 21.60 -7.13
CA LEU A 130 11.98 22.66 -6.21
C LEU A 130 11.71 22.15 -4.79
N ALA A 131 11.55 20.85 -4.61
CA ALA A 131 11.43 20.23 -3.30
C ALA A 131 12.80 20.18 -2.58
N ASP A 132 12.77 20.22 -1.25
CA ASP A 132 13.95 20.01 -0.41
C ASP A 132 14.26 18.51 -0.28
N SER A 133 13.23 17.65 -0.21
CA SER A 133 13.37 16.19 -0.14
C SER A 133 12.26 15.49 -0.89
N ILE A 134 12.56 14.30 -1.41
CA ILE A 134 11.64 13.40 -2.12
C ILE A 134 11.60 12.10 -1.33
N VAL A 135 10.42 11.68 -0.93
CA VAL A 135 10.20 10.49 -0.11
C VAL A 135 9.34 9.48 -0.89
N PRO A 136 9.96 8.60 -1.68
CA PRO A 136 9.24 7.46 -2.26
C PRO A 136 8.91 6.45 -1.15
N ASN A 137 7.78 5.75 -1.31
CA ASN A 137 7.32 4.73 -0.36
C ASN A 137 7.96 3.35 -0.56
N SER A 138 8.98 3.25 -1.42
CA SER A 138 9.67 1.99 -1.72
C SER A 138 11.11 2.25 -2.18
N ASN A 139 11.99 1.30 -1.90
CA ASN A 139 13.39 1.33 -2.37
C ASN A 139 13.46 1.22 -3.90
N SER A 140 12.60 0.39 -4.49
CA SER A 140 12.49 0.22 -5.93
C SER A 140 12.15 1.53 -6.63
N GLN A 141 11.18 2.31 -6.12
CA GLN A 141 10.83 3.62 -6.66
C GLN A 141 11.96 4.64 -6.44
N GLY A 142 12.62 4.62 -5.29
CA GLY A 142 13.78 5.46 -5.03
C GLY A 142 14.91 5.21 -6.04
N LYS A 143 15.21 3.93 -6.32
CA LYS A 143 16.16 3.51 -7.33
C LYS A 143 15.74 3.92 -8.75
N PHE A 144 14.44 3.74 -9.09
CA PHE A 144 13.91 4.18 -10.38
C PHE A 144 14.12 5.68 -10.59
N ILE A 145 13.80 6.52 -9.59
CA ILE A 145 13.95 7.97 -9.70
C ILE A 145 15.42 8.35 -9.81
N SER A 146 16.31 7.81 -8.97
CA SER A 146 17.74 8.14 -8.98
C SER A 146 18.44 7.73 -10.29
N THR A 147 18.06 6.59 -10.85
CA THR A 147 18.61 6.10 -12.12
C THR A 147 18.18 6.95 -13.31
N ASN A 148 16.90 7.32 -13.37
CA ASN A 148 16.34 8.02 -14.53
C ASN A 148 16.42 9.55 -14.42
N PHE A 149 16.58 10.09 -13.20
CA PHE A 149 16.69 11.51 -12.89
C PHE A 149 17.84 11.76 -11.90
N PRO A 150 19.11 11.52 -12.32
CA PRO A 150 20.29 11.56 -11.43
C PRO A 150 20.43 12.87 -10.66
N PHE A 151 19.95 13.98 -11.21
CA PHE A 151 19.96 15.29 -10.56
C PHE A 151 19.10 15.41 -9.30
N LEU A 152 18.30 14.38 -8.99
CA LEU A 152 17.48 14.29 -7.77
C LEU A 152 18.10 13.36 -6.71
N SER A 153 19.15 12.61 -7.04
CA SER A 153 19.66 11.52 -6.19
C SER A 153 19.94 11.92 -4.73
N GLU A 154 20.52 13.10 -4.52
CA GLU A 154 20.83 13.60 -3.17
C GLU A 154 19.62 14.01 -2.34
N LYS A 155 18.44 14.11 -2.98
CA LYS A 155 17.18 14.49 -2.33
C LYS A 155 16.26 13.31 -2.05
N ILE A 156 16.63 12.09 -2.47
CA ILE A 156 15.78 10.90 -2.38
C ILE A 156 16.07 10.18 -1.06
N PHE A 157 15.03 10.04 -0.26
CA PHE A 157 15.04 9.34 1.03
C PHE A 157 13.86 8.37 1.06
N PRO A 158 14.03 7.10 0.65
CA PRO A 158 12.94 6.13 0.70
C PRO A 158 12.49 5.91 2.15
N ILE A 159 11.19 6.04 2.40
CA ILE A 159 10.55 5.69 3.67
C ILE A 159 9.37 4.81 3.34
N ILE A 160 9.44 3.55 3.76
CA ILE A 160 8.40 2.56 3.53
C ILE A 160 7.15 2.86 4.35
N ASN A 161 6.04 2.23 3.97
CA ASN A 161 4.78 2.44 4.67
C ASN A 161 4.81 1.80 6.07
N PHE A 162 4.22 2.49 7.04
CA PHE A 162 3.98 1.92 8.38
C PHE A 162 2.73 1.03 8.40
N VAL A 163 2.67 0.17 9.41
CA VAL A 163 1.51 -0.67 9.72
C VAL A 163 1.09 -0.44 11.17
N ASP A 164 -0.21 -0.35 11.40
CA ASP A 164 -0.77 -0.34 12.75
C ASP A 164 -0.68 -1.74 13.37
N VAL A 165 0.44 -2.00 14.04
CA VAL A 165 0.75 -3.30 14.65
C VAL A 165 -0.09 -3.61 15.90
N ASN A 166 -0.86 -2.65 16.40
CA ASN A 166 -1.84 -2.84 17.47
C ASN A 166 -3.18 -3.35 16.93
N ARG A 167 -3.51 -2.97 15.71
CA ARG A 167 -4.67 -3.47 14.96
C ARG A 167 -4.38 -4.81 14.30
N PHE A 168 -3.27 -4.89 13.56
CA PHE A 168 -2.83 -6.10 12.87
C PHE A 168 -1.95 -6.93 13.80
N THR A 169 -2.60 -7.81 14.56
CA THR A 169 -1.97 -8.70 15.54
C THR A 169 -2.15 -10.15 15.14
N PRO A 170 -1.24 -11.03 15.54
CA PRO A 170 -1.43 -12.47 15.39
C PRO A 170 -2.72 -12.96 16.06
N ALA A 171 -3.19 -14.13 15.67
CA ALA A 171 -4.24 -14.83 16.41
C ALA A 171 -3.76 -15.12 17.85
N SER A 172 -4.66 -14.95 18.84
CA SER A 172 -4.36 -15.26 20.26
C SER A 172 -4.12 -16.75 20.49
N GLU A 173 -4.80 -17.58 19.72
CA GLU A 173 -4.65 -19.04 19.69
C GLU A 173 -4.56 -19.49 18.24
N HIS A 174 -3.56 -20.28 17.91
CA HIS A 174 -3.46 -20.92 16.60
C HIS A 174 -4.40 -22.12 16.55
N VAL A 175 -5.53 -21.93 15.86
CA VAL A 175 -6.38 -23.06 15.47
C VAL A 175 -5.76 -23.68 14.24
N GLU A 176 -5.40 -24.97 14.31
CA GLU A 176 -4.95 -25.71 13.13
C GLU A 176 -6.15 -25.98 12.24
N ASN A 177 -6.16 -25.37 11.05
CA ASN A 177 -7.16 -25.66 10.05
C ASN A 177 -6.89 -27.02 9.41
N GLU A 178 -7.92 -27.85 9.26
CA GLU A 178 -7.82 -29.12 8.50
C GLU A 178 -7.47 -28.85 7.03
N THR A 179 -7.96 -27.74 6.48
CA THR A 179 -7.67 -27.26 5.13
C THR A 179 -6.88 -25.97 5.22
N LEU A 180 -5.72 -25.88 4.56
CA LEU A 180 -4.88 -24.68 4.55
C LEU A 180 -5.63 -23.49 3.93
N ARG A 181 -5.75 -22.38 4.66
CA ARG A 181 -6.44 -21.17 4.21
C ARG A 181 -5.46 -20.11 3.70
N ILE A 182 -5.59 -19.76 2.42
CA ILE A 182 -4.79 -18.71 1.77
C ILE A 182 -5.67 -17.49 1.53
N ILE A 183 -5.31 -16.36 2.16
CA ILE A 183 -6.03 -15.10 1.99
C ILE A 183 -5.33 -14.19 1.00
N THR A 184 -6.11 -13.53 0.15
CA THR A 184 -5.71 -12.39 -0.69
C THR A 184 -6.57 -11.18 -0.35
N VAL A 185 -5.94 -10.04 -0.15
CA VAL A 185 -6.63 -8.76 0.11
C VAL A 185 -6.20 -7.76 -0.96
N ALA A 186 -7.06 -7.55 -1.95
CA ALA A 186 -6.72 -6.70 -3.09
C ALA A 186 -7.99 -6.27 -3.83
N ARG A 187 -7.96 -5.08 -4.45
CA ARG A 187 -9.02 -4.61 -5.36
C ARG A 187 -9.15 -5.55 -6.56
N TYR A 188 -10.34 -5.66 -7.11
CA TYR A 188 -10.54 -6.37 -8.38
C TYR A 188 -10.13 -5.49 -9.56
N THR A 189 -8.84 -5.51 -9.90
CA THR A 189 -8.24 -4.73 -10.98
C THR A 189 -7.21 -5.56 -11.76
N GLU A 190 -6.93 -5.20 -12.99
CA GLU A 190 -5.89 -5.85 -13.81
C GLU A 190 -4.54 -5.87 -13.10
N GLN A 191 -4.18 -4.77 -12.43
CA GLN A 191 -2.95 -4.67 -11.63
C GLN A 191 -2.80 -5.83 -10.63
N LYS A 192 -3.91 -6.27 -10.03
CA LYS A 192 -3.91 -7.33 -9.00
C LYS A 192 -3.95 -8.75 -9.58
N ASN A 193 -4.00 -8.85 -10.91
CA ASN A 193 -3.82 -10.10 -11.66
C ASN A 193 -4.82 -11.22 -11.28
N THR A 194 -6.06 -10.82 -10.94
CA THR A 194 -7.08 -11.74 -10.45
C THR A 194 -7.34 -12.87 -11.44
N LEU A 195 -7.44 -12.58 -12.75
CA LEU A 195 -7.75 -13.58 -13.77
C LEU A 195 -6.68 -14.68 -13.89
N ALA A 196 -5.38 -14.33 -13.78
CA ALA A 196 -4.32 -15.33 -13.77
C ALA A 196 -4.36 -16.17 -12.49
N TYR A 197 -4.67 -15.54 -11.35
CA TYR A 197 -4.80 -16.24 -10.08
C TYR A 197 -5.95 -17.25 -10.08
N LEU A 198 -7.12 -16.92 -10.68
CA LEU A 198 -8.21 -17.89 -10.86
C LEU A 198 -7.75 -19.13 -11.63
N LYS A 199 -6.96 -18.94 -12.69
CA LYS A 199 -6.42 -20.04 -13.49
C LYS A 199 -5.41 -20.89 -12.71
N ALA A 200 -4.60 -20.27 -11.86
CA ALA A 200 -3.68 -20.97 -10.96
C ALA A 200 -4.47 -21.80 -9.93
N ILE A 201 -5.53 -21.25 -9.33
CA ILE A 201 -6.40 -21.97 -8.40
C ILE A 201 -7.09 -23.16 -9.09
N ARG A 202 -7.49 -23.04 -10.35
CA ARG A 202 -8.02 -24.18 -11.11
C ARG A 202 -6.99 -25.30 -11.23
N LYS A 203 -5.71 -24.99 -11.55
CA LYS A 203 -4.65 -26.01 -11.59
C LYS A 203 -4.39 -26.62 -10.19
N VAL A 204 -4.43 -25.81 -9.13
CA VAL A 204 -4.31 -26.30 -7.74
C VAL A 204 -5.43 -27.27 -7.40
N LYS A 205 -6.67 -26.99 -7.82
CA LYS A 205 -7.82 -27.90 -7.72
C LYS A 205 -7.59 -29.19 -8.49
N ASP A 206 -7.12 -29.10 -9.74
CA ASP A 206 -6.86 -30.27 -10.58
C ASP A 206 -5.75 -31.18 -10.00
N LEU A 207 -4.83 -30.60 -9.21
CA LEU A 207 -3.81 -31.34 -8.45
C LEU A 207 -4.33 -31.94 -7.14
N GLY A 208 -5.57 -31.63 -6.73
CA GLY A 208 -6.20 -32.16 -5.52
C GLY A 208 -5.54 -31.68 -4.23
N LEU A 209 -4.91 -30.48 -4.21
CA LEU A 209 -4.28 -29.95 -3.00
C LEU A 209 -5.35 -29.55 -1.97
N ASN A 210 -5.14 -29.89 -0.69
CA ASN A 210 -6.05 -29.55 0.39
C ASN A 210 -5.84 -28.08 0.85
N VAL A 211 -6.41 -27.14 0.09
CA VAL A 211 -6.26 -25.69 0.31
C VAL A 211 -7.54 -24.96 -0.07
N HIS A 212 -7.86 -23.91 0.66
CA HIS A 212 -8.97 -23.00 0.39
C HIS A 212 -8.45 -21.57 0.25
N PHE A 213 -9.06 -20.82 -0.69
CA PHE A 213 -8.67 -19.45 -1.00
C PHE A 213 -9.81 -18.48 -0.67
N ASP A 214 -9.46 -17.36 -0.06
CA ASP A 214 -10.35 -16.24 0.20
C ASP A 214 -9.79 -14.98 -0.45
N TRP A 215 -10.56 -14.32 -1.33
CA TRP A 215 -10.20 -13.02 -1.91
C TRP A 215 -11.12 -11.94 -1.38
N TYR A 216 -10.58 -10.95 -0.68
CA TYR A 216 -11.30 -9.78 -0.18
C TYR A 216 -10.98 -8.54 -1.00
N GLY A 217 -12.01 -7.91 -1.60
CA GLY A 217 -11.83 -6.71 -2.41
C GLY A 217 -13.15 -5.99 -2.70
N ASP A 218 -13.06 -4.70 -3.04
CA ASP A 218 -14.23 -3.93 -3.46
C ASP A 218 -14.62 -4.31 -4.89
N LYS A 219 -15.81 -4.86 -5.04
CA LYS A 219 -16.40 -5.26 -6.32
C LYS A 219 -16.86 -4.08 -7.16
N ASN A 220 -17.06 -2.92 -6.53
CA ASN A 220 -17.57 -1.71 -7.16
C ASN A 220 -16.45 -0.75 -7.62
N ASP A 221 -15.19 -0.99 -7.25
CA ASP A 221 -14.05 -0.15 -7.65
C ASP A 221 -13.81 -0.19 -9.18
N ASN A 222 -13.96 -1.37 -9.80
CA ASN A 222 -13.94 -1.57 -11.25
C ASN A 222 -15.00 -2.61 -11.68
N PRO A 223 -16.28 -2.21 -11.83
CA PRO A 223 -17.36 -3.16 -12.08
C PRO A 223 -17.21 -3.95 -13.39
N SER A 224 -16.63 -3.34 -14.44
CA SER A 224 -16.41 -4.01 -15.71
C SER A 224 -15.39 -5.15 -15.58
N TYR A 225 -14.26 -4.90 -14.92
CA TYR A 225 -13.26 -5.93 -14.67
C TYR A 225 -13.78 -7.01 -13.71
N TYR A 226 -14.55 -6.62 -12.68
CA TYR A 226 -15.17 -7.59 -11.79
C TYR A 226 -16.13 -8.53 -12.51
N ALA A 227 -16.91 -8.03 -13.48
CA ALA A 227 -17.77 -8.87 -14.30
C ALA A 227 -16.98 -9.90 -15.14
N GLU A 228 -15.78 -9.54 -15.61
CA GLU A 228 -14.88 -10.50 -16.28
C GLU A 228 -14.34 -11.55 -15.30
N VAL A 229 -13.96 -11.12 -14.10
CA VAL A 229 -13.50 -12.02 -13.02
C VAL A 229 -14.61 -13.02 -12.66
N GLU A 230 -15.84 -12.55 -12.46
CA GLU A 230 -16.98 -13.40 -12.11
C GLU A 230 -17.31 -14.41 -13.22
N LYS A 231 -17.29 -13.98 -14.49
CA LYS A 231 -17.47 -14.88 -15.65
C LYS A 231 -16.40 -15.96 -15.68
N GLU A 232 -15.14 -15.61 -15.47
CA GLU A 232 -14.03 -16.57 -15.48
C GLU A 232 -14.09 -17.50 -14.26
N TYR A 233 -14.46 -16.99 -13.08
CA TYR A 233 -14.68 -17.78 -11.88
C TYR A 233 -15.73 -18.88 -12.08
N GLN A 234 -16.88 -18.54 -12.68
CA GLN A 234 -17.92 -19.52 -13.02
C GLN A 234 -17.43 -20.54 -14.07
N ARG A 235 -16.72 -20.06 -15.12
CA ARG A 235 -16.18 -20.92 -16.17
C ARG A 235 -15.19 -21.96 -15.65
N LEU A 236 -14.39 -21.59 -14.64
CA LEU A 236 -13.37 -22.46 -14.05
C LEU A 236 -13.91 -23.44 -13.02
N GLU A 237 -15.17 -23.29 -12.58
CA GLU A 237 -15.81 -24.18 -11.60
C GLU A 237 -14.98 -24.39 -10.34
N ILE A 238 -14.50 -23.29 -9.72
CA ILE A 238 -13.61 -23.28 -8.55
C ILE A 238 -14.27 -22.80 -7.26
N ALA A 239 -15.61 -22.75 -7.20
CA ALA A 239 -16.35 -22.24 -6.04
C ALA A 239 -16.16 -23.06 -4.74
N ASP A 240 -15.73 -24.30 -4.86
CA ASP A 240 -15.34 -25.17 -3.75
C ASP A 240 -13.93 -24.90 -3.22
N TYR A 241 -13.09 -24.17 -4.00
CA TYR A 241 -11.71 -23.80 -3.64
C TYR A 241 -11.52 -22.32 -3.32
N LEU A 242 -12.33 -21.43 -3.90
CA LEU A 242 -12.19 -19.98 -3.75
C LEU A 242 -13.52 -19.32 -3.43
N ILE A 243 -13.51 -18.38 -2.48
CA ILE A 243 -14.63 -17.46 -2.25
C ILE A 243 -14.19 -16.02 -2.56
N LEU A 244 -14.99 -15.33 -3.40
CA LEU A 244 -14.82 -13.92 -3.72
C LEU A 244 -15.68 -13.07 -2.78
N HIS A 245 -15.03 -12.40 -1.82
CA HIS A 245 -15.67 -11.55 -0.82
C HIS A 245 -15.70 -10.08 -1.21
N GLU A 246 -16.62 -9.33 -0.60
CA GLU A 246 -16.56 -7.86 -0.55
C GLU A 246 -15.41 -7.39 0.36
N ALA A 247 -15.02 -6.11 0.19
CA ALA A 247 -14.06 -5.48 1.09
C ALA A 247 -14.56 -5.51 2.54
N ASN A 248 -13.73 -5.98 3.46
CA ASN A 248 -14.05 -6.06 4.88
C ASN A 248 -13.32 -4.96 5.67
N ARG A 249 -14.07 -4.14 6.42
CA ARG A 249 -13.48 -3.10 7.28
C ARG A 249 -12.68 -3.65 8.46
N LYS A 250 -12.98 -4.89 8.86
CA LYS A 250 -12.29 -5.64 9.92
C LYS A 250 -11.41 -6.75 9.32
N ILE A 251 -10.66 -6.41 8.30
CA ILE A 251 -9.85 -7.40 7.55
C ILE A 251 -8.80 -8.07 8.44
N GLU A 252 -8.39 -7.44 9.53
CA GLU A 252 -7.49 -8.02 10.54
C GLU A 252 -8.06 -9.29 11.18
N GLU A 253 -9.38 -9.42 11.29
CA GLU A 253 -10.04 -10.63 11.78
C GLU A 253 -9.89 -11.80 10.78
N GLU A 254 -9.89 -11.50 9.48
CA GLU A 254 -9.74 -12.51 8.43
C GLU A 254 -8.27 -12.95 8.26
N TYR A 255 -7.32 -12.03 8.40
CA TYR A 255 -5.90 -12.41 8.48
C TYR A 255 -5.64 -13.41 9.61
N ARG A 256 -6.22 -13.19 10.80
CA ARG A 256 -6.04 -14.10 11.96
C ARG A 256 -6.65 -15.49 11.76
N LYS A 257 -7.62 -15.66 10.86
CA LYS A 257 -8.25 -16.95 10.53
C LYS A 257 -7.54 -17.68 9.39
N SER A 258 -6.54 -17.06 8.79
CA SER A 258 -5.83 -17.57 7.62
C SER A 258 -4.46 -18.10 8.01
N ASP A 259 -3.93 -19.02 7.20
CA ASP A 259 -2.64 -19.66 7.42
C ASP A 259 -1.52 -19.06 6.56
N VAL A 260 -1.88 -18.46 5.41
CA VAL A 260 -0.94 -17.92 4.41
C VAL A 260 -1.57 -16.70 3.75
N PHE A 261 -0.76 -15.71 3.41
CA PHE A 261 -1.17 -14.58 2.58
C PHE A 261 -0.61 -14.71 1.17
N CYS A 262 -1.43 -14.43 0.14
CA CYS A 262 -1.01 -14.40 -1.25
C CYS A 262 -1.31 -13.06 -1.92
N LEU A 263 -0.35 -12.52 -2.71
CA LEU A 263 -0.54 -11.31 -3.53
C LEU A 263 0.00 -11.51 -4.95
N PRO A 264 -0.87 -11.75 -5.96
CA PRO A 264 -0.44 -12.09 -7.32
C PRO A 264 -0.22 -10.88 -8.24
N SER A 265 -0.03 -9.67 -7.71
CA SER A 265 0.00 -8.41 -8.46
C SER A 265 1.05 -8.38 -9.57
N LEU A 266 0.71 -7.74 -10.71
CA LEU A 266 1.64 -7.48 -11.82
C LEU A 266 2.68 -6.40 -11.46
N TYR A 267 2.31 -5.44 -10.63
CA TYR A 267 3.20 -4.38 -10.13
C TYR A 267 2.69 -3.81 -8.82
N GLU A 268 3.63 -3.43 -7.94
CA GLU A 268 3.36 -2.81 -6.63
C GLU A 268 4.34 -1.66 -6.36
N GLY A 269 3.90 -0.67 -5.57
CA GLY A 269 4.81 0.18 -4.81
C GLY A 269 5.28 -0.58 -3.57
N TYR A 270 5.02 -0.02 -2.38
CA TYR A 270 5.08 -0.80 -1.14
C TYR A 270 3.69 -1.38 -0.85
N PRO A 271 3.50 -2.71 -0.89
CA PRO A 271 2.19 -3.32 -0.70
C PRO A 271 1.80 -3.36 0.78
N ASN A 272 0.95 -2.43 1.24
CA ASN A 272 0.48 -2.36 2.63
C ASN A 272 -0.07 -3.70 3.12
N VAL A 273 -0.82 -4.40 2.27
CA VAL A 273 -1.47 -5.68 2.60
C VAL A 273 -0.46 -6.80 2.91
N VAL A 274 0.74 -6.77 2.29
CA VAL A 274 1.83 -7.70 2.64
C VAL A 274 2.34 -7.38 4.05
N ALA A 275 2.60 -6.11 4.35
CA ALA A 275 3.06 -5.70 5.67
C ALA A 275 1.99 -5.96 6.77
N GLU A 276 0.70 -5.80 6.46
CA GLU A 276 -0.42 -6.17 7.34
C GLU A 276 -0.45 -7.68 7.63
N ALA A 277 -0.28 -8.51 6.59
CA ALA A 277 -0.20 -9.96 6.72
C ALA A 277 1.02 -10.39 7.54
N MET A 278 2.19 -9.77 7.29
CA MET A 278 3.40 -9.97 8.09
C MET A 278 3.17 -9.59 9.57
N ALA A 279 2.47 -8.48 9.82
CA ALA A 279 2.09 -8.07 11.17
C ALA A 279 1.18 -9.10 11.86
N CYS A 280 0.38 -9.85 11.12
CA CYS A 280 -0.47 -10.94 11.62
C CYS A 280 0.23 -12.32 11.66
N GLU A 281 1.56 -12.38 11.51
CA GLU A 281 2.36 -13.62 11.50
C GLU A 281 2.02 -14.59 10.35
N LEU A 282 1.61 -14.09 9.19
CA LEU A 282 1.38 -14.96 8.04
C LEU A 282 2.65 -15.13 7.20
N PRO A 283 2.98 -16.35 6.75
CA PRO A 283 3.89 -16.59 5.63
C PRO A 283 3.36 -15.92 4.37
N ILE A 284 4.26 -15.43 3.51
CA ILE A 284 3.88 -14.65 2.33
C ILE A 284 4.16 -15.44 1.05
N ILE A 285 3.19 -15.49 0.14
CA ILE A 285 3.41 -15.84 -1.27
C ILE A 285 3.12 -14.59 -2.08
N CYS A 286 4.06 -14.09 -2.87
CA CYS A 286 3.77 -12.93 -3.71
C CYS A 286 4.57 -12.94 -5.00
N SER A 287 4.11 -12.14 -5.95
CA SER A 287 4.82 -11.95 -7.22
C SER A 287 6.20 -11.35 -7.02
N ASN A 288 7.19 -11.80 -7.79
CA ASN A 288 8.57 -11.32 -7.77
C ASN A 288 8.69 -10.01 -8.55
N VAL A 289 8.04 -8.95 -8.05
CA VAL A 289 7.99 -7.65 -8.73
C VAL A 289 8.32 -6.50 -7.78
N TYR A 290 9.03 -5.53 -8.29
CA TYR A 290 9.33 -4.23 -7.65
C TYR A 290 9.83 -4.34 -6.21
N GLU A 291 8.99 -4.03 -5.21
CA GLU A 291 9.39 -4.02 -3.80
C GLU A 291 9.27 -5.40 -3.13
N ASN A 292 8.46 -6.32 -3.66
CA ASN A 292 8.25 -7.63 -3.06
C ASN A 292 9.55 -8.41 -2.78
N PRO A 293 10.55 -8.46 -3.68
CA PRO A 293 11.83 -9.13 -3.41
C PRO A 293 12.69 -8.49 -2.31
N TYR A 294 12.39 -7.24 -1.91
CA TYR A 294 13.05 -6.61 -0.77
C TYR A 294 12.34 -6.94 0.55
N ILE A 295 11.08 -7.42 0.48
CA ILE A 295 10.26 -7.78 1.64
C ILE A 295 10.34 -9.28 1.90
N VAL A 296 10.24 -10.09 0.84
CA VAL A 296 10.18 -11.56 0.91
C VAL A 296 11.49 -12.17 0.40
N GLU A 297 12.11 -12.96 1.25
CA GLU A 297 13.27 -13.80 0.94
C GLU A 297 12.81 -15.24 0.71
N GLU A 298 13.08 -15.76 -0.50
CA GLU A 298 12.63 -17.07 -0.97
C GLU A 298 13.00 -18.20 0.00
N GLY A 299 12.00 -18.95 0.48
CA GLY A 299 12.17 -20.08 1.40
C GLY A 299 12.47 -19.70 2.85
N VAL A 300 12.66 -18.42 3.18
CA VAL A 300 12.98 -17.95 4.53
C VAL A 300 11.75 -17.41 5.24
N ASN A 301 11.07 -16.45 4.62
CA ASN A 301 9.86 -15.85 5.18
C ASN A 301 8.66 -15.92 4.22
N GLY A 302 8.83 -16.56 3.06
CA GLY A 302 7.79 -16.75 2.06
C GLY A 302 8.33 -17.31 0.75
N PHE A 303 7.51 -17.22 -0.30
CA PHE A 303 7.86 -17.65 -1.65
C PHE A 303 7.49 -16.58 -2.68
N LEU A 304 8.34 -16.45 -3.69
CA LEU A 304 8.16 -15.53 -4.81
C LEU A 304 7.81 -16.30 -6.08
N PHE A 305 7.03 -15.70 -6.97
CA PHE A 305 6.71 -16.27 -8.28
C PHE A 305 6.65 -15.20 -9.37
N ASP A 306 6.83 -15.59 -10.62
CA ASP A 306 6.61 -14.76 -11.80
C ASP A 306 5.10 -14.56 -12.00
N PRO A 307 4.54 -13.33 -11.93
CA PRO A 307 3.12 -13.08 -12.08
C PRO A 307 2.58 -13.37 -13.49
N GLU A 308 3.44 -13.47 -14.49
CA GLU A 308 3.07 -13.84 -15.86
C GLU A 308 3.05 -15.36 -16.07
N SER A 309 3.59 -16.14 -15.12
CA SER A 309 3.63 -17.60 -15.17
C SER A 309 2.64 -18.24 -14.19
N ILE A 310 1.55 -18.78 -14.72
CA ILE A 310 0.57 -19.55 -13.93
C ILE A 310 1.24 -20.75 -13.25
N ASP A 311 2.15 -21.44 -13.95
CA ASP A 311 2.83 -22.62 -13.41
C ASP A 311 3.77 -22.25 -12.25
N ASP A 312 4.45 -21.12 -12.32
CA ASP A 312 5.31 -20.66 -11.24
C ASP A 312 4.49 -20.25 -10.00
N MET A 313 3.33 -19.62 -10.22
CA MET A 313 2.36 -19.32 -9.16
C MET A 313 1.86 -20.61 -8.48
N VAL A 314 1.52 -21.65 -9.25
CA VAL A 314 1.13 -22.97 -8.73
C VAL A 314 2.29 -23.61 -7.94
N ASN A 315 3.52 -23.53 -8.46
CA ASN A 315 4.70 -24.06 -7.78
C ASN A 315 4.94 -23.38 -6.41
N ALA A 316 4.78 -22.07 -6.31
CA ALA A 316 4.88 -21.35 -5.06
C ALA A 316 3.81 -21.78 -4.05
N ILE A 317 2.57 -22.00 -4.51
CA ILE A 317 1.49 -22.56 -3.69
C ILE A 317 1.82 -23.99 -3.25
N GLN A 318 2.33 -24.84 -4.12
CA GLN A 318 2.73 -26.21 -3.76
C GLN A 318 3.84 -26.22 -2.70
N LYS A 319 4.85 -25.34 -2.84
CA LYS A 319 5.93 -25.19 -1.84
C LYS A 319 5.36 -24.91 -0.45
N ILE A 320 4.47 -23.90 -0.31
CA ILE A 320 3.93 -23.54 1.00
C ILE A 320 2.99 -24.62 1.57
N VAL A 321 2.21 -25.28 0.72
CA VAL A 321 1.33 -26.40 1.11
C VAL A 321 2.13 -27.60 1.62
N SER A 322 3.31 -27.88 1.05
CA SER A 322 4.17 -29.00 1.43
C SER A 322 4.90 -28.80 2.76
N LEU A 323 4.96 -27.56 3.27
CA LEU A 323 5.56 -27.28 4.57
C LEU A 323 4.70 -27.80 5.71
N THR A 324 5.35 -28.18 6.80
CA THR A 324 4.68 -28.47 8.08
C THR A 324 4.09 -27.21 8.71
N ASN A 325 3.13 -27.37 9.61
CA ASN A 325 2.58 -26.25 10.37
C ASN A 325 3.67 -25.49 11.15
N GLU A 326 4.66 -26.21 11.69
CA GLU A 326 5.79 -25.58 12.41
C GLU A 326 6.66 -24.72 11.51
N GLU A 327 6.98 -25.18 10.29
CA GLU A 327 7.76 -24.39 9.31
C GLU A 327 7.00 -23.13 8.88
N ARG A 328 5.70 -23.23 8.60
CA ARG A 328 4.87 -22.05 8.29
C ARG A 328 4.83 -21.08 9.46
N ARG A 329 4.69 -21.55 10.71
CA ARG A 329 4.71 -20.69 11.90
C ARG A 329 6.04 -19.97 12.05
N ARG A 330 7.18 -20.66 11.83
CA ARG A 330 8.51 -20.02 11.87
C ARG A 330 8.62 -18.89 10.85
N MET A 331 8.14 -19.09 9.62
CA MET A 331 8.10 -18.05 8.59
C MET A 331 7.23 -16.87 9.04
N GLY A 332 6.04 -17.15 9.60
CA GLY A 332 5.12 -16.13 10.10
C GLY A 332 5.71 -15.30 11.24
N THR A 333 6.30 -15.97 12.24
CA THR A 333 6.95 -15.29 13.37
C THR A 333 8.11 -14.41 12.90
N LEU A 334 8.91 -14.87 11.95
CA LEU A 334 9.96 -14.06 11.34
C LEU A 334 9.36 -12.83 10.61
N ASN A 335 8.26 -13.02 9.88
CA ASN A 335 7.56 -11.93 9.22
C ASN A 335 7.09 -10.85 10.20
N ARG A 336 6.52 -11.24 11.33
CA ARG A 336 6.14 -10.31 12.41
C ARG A 336 7.35 -9.53 12.94
N GLN A 337 8.47 -10.22 13.21
CA GLN A 337 9.70 -9.57 13.67
C GLN A 337 10.23 -8.56 12.65
N LEU A 338 10.25 -8.93 11.37
CA LEU A 338 10.66 -8.04 10.28
C LEU A 338 9.72 -6.84 10.14
N CYS A 339 8.41 -7.05 10.26
CA CYS A 339 7.41 -5.98 10.22
C CYS A 339 7.59 -5.02 11.40
N LEU A 340 7.73 -5.51 12.62
CA LEU A 340 7.98 -4.69 13.81
C LEU A 340 9.26 -3.87 13.68
N LYS A 341 10.29 -4.41 13.05
CA LYS A 341 11.55 -3.71 12.83
C LYS A 341 11.50 -2.66 11.72
N ARG A 342 10.68 -2.85 10.68
CA ARG A 342 10.74 -2.04 9.44
C ARG A 342 9.54 -1.12 9.25
N ASN A 343 8.40 -1.41 9.87
CA ASN A 343 7.11 -0.81 9.55
C ASN A 343 6.41 -0.17 10.76
N THR A 344 7.12 0.09 11.84
CA THR A 344 6.57 0.75 13.03
C THR A 344 6.97 2.22 13.14
N GLU A 345 6.36 2.92 14.11
CA GLU A 345 6.58 4.34 14.38
C GLU A 345 7.99 4.67 14.92
N GLU A 346 8.74 3.66 15.35
CA GLU A 346 10.05 3.85 16.01
C GLU A 346 11.22 3.99 15.02
N GLU A 347 11.00 3.74 13.72
CA GLU A 347 11.95 4.02 12.64
C GLU A 347 11.63 5.35 11.90
#